data_b1f1b2a0702c0c26a6133424e77b7ac0
#
_entry.id   b1f1b2a0702c0c26a6133424e77b7ac0
#
_cell.length_a   1.000
_cell.length_b   1.000
_cell.length_c   1.000
_cell.angle_alpha   90.00
_cell.angle_beta   90.00
_cell.angle_gamma   90.00
#
_symmetry.space_group_name_H-M   'P 1'
#
loop_
_entity.id
_entity.type
_entity.pdbx_description
1 polymer ?
#
loop_
_entity_poly.entity_id
_entity_poly.type
_entity_poly.pdbx_seq_one_letter_code
_entity_poly.pdbx_strand_id
1 'polypeptide(L)'
;MERIETTTFKMAFDKGGSRFRDLHLRDCTFDNCGLSMVKSPARMSRVQGVTVSKCRVANSEIKPCVFEDVLVEDLATNPILLVWGSMFRRVKLAGKIGKLNLNLLPTAFCTDATLLAQFEAARTAFYAETDWALDISEARLLGLRCEGVPLHLIRRDPASQVILDKQGAYPGSAALDAAFAKAFPVTHSVLQGFDERDAQQMLLTASLGAPKARRDEELAAIAALRSLGFLQA
;
A
#
# COMPACT_ATOMS: atom_id res chain seq x y z
N MET A 1 25.94 -3.09 -6.78
CA MET A 1 24.59 -3.68 -6.66
C MET A 1 24.73 -5.18 -6.87
N GLU A 2 24.43 -5.95 -5.83
CA GLU A 2 24.40 -7.42 -5.87
C GLU A 2 23.13 -7.89 -6.60
N ARG A 3 23.24 -8.93 -7.44
CA ARG A 3 22.12 -9.50 -8.17
C ARG A 3 21.78 -10.88 -7.67
N ILE A 4 20.51 -11.12 -7.38
CA ILE A 4 19.95 -12.40 -7.00
C ILE A 4 18.83 -12.69 -7.99
N GLU A 5 18.99 -13.72 -8.78
CA GLU A 5 18.07 -14.04 -9.86
C GLU A 5 17.54 -15.48 -9.74
N THR A 6 16.29 -15.68 -10.15
CA THR A 6 15.63 -16.99 -10.29
C THR A 6 15.72 -17.85 -9.02
N THR A 7 15.73 -17.19 -7.85
CA THR A 7 15.89 -17.84 -6.56
C THR A 7 14.55 -17.98 -5.85
N THR A 8 14.31 -19.14 -5.24
CA THR A 8 13.15 -19.37 -4.39
C THR A 8 13.56 -19.37 -2.92
N PHE A 9 13.03 -18.40 -2.17
CA PHE A 9 13.13 -18.33 -0.72
C PHE A 9 11.88 -18.99 -0.13
N LYS A 10 12.06 -19.99 0.72
CA LYS A 10 10.96 -20.67 1.44
C LYS A 10 11.20 -20.59 2.92
N MET A 11 10.15 -20.23 3.67
CA MET A 11 10.18 -20.19 5.14
C MET A 11 11.36 -19.37 5.68
N ALA A 12 11.73 -18.31 4.96
CA ALA A 12 12.81 -17.40 5.36
C ALA A 12 12.22 -16.26 6.20
N PHE A 13 12.68 -16.14 7.45
CA PHE A 13 12.18 -15.15 8.41
C PHE A 13 13.31 -14.26 8.89
N ASP A 14 13.23 -12.99 8.51
CA ASP A 14 14.10 -11.96 9.09
C ASP A 14 13.57 -11.54 10.46
N LYS A 15 14.42 -11.71 11.48
CA LYS A 15 14.09 -11.41 12.89
C LYS A 15 14.25 -9.93 13.26
N GLY A 16 14.54 -9.09 12.27
CA GLY A 16 14.70 -7.66 12.43
C GLY A 16 16.13 -7.21 12.75
N GLY A 17 16.36 -5.93 12.51
CA GLY A 17 17.69 -5.30 12.61
C GLY A 17 18.57 -5.50 11.39
N SER A 18 18.08 -6.21 10.37
CA SER A 18 18.81 -6.44 9.12
C SER A 18 18.87 -5.19 8.26
N ARG A 19 19.92 -5.12 7.45
CA ARG A 19 20.11 -4.05 6.46
C ARG A 19 20.33 -4.68 5.09
N PHE A 20 19.30 -4.57 4.24
CA PHE A 20 19.34 -5.00 2.85
C PHE A 20 19.64 -3.79 1.99
N ARG A 21 20.79 -3.77 1.33
CA ARG A 21 21.25 -2.63 0.56
C ARG A 21 21.74 -3.01 -0.82
N ASP A 22 21.45 -2.14 -1.79
CA ASP A 22 22.04 -2.22 -3.12
C ASP A 22 21.86 -3.58 -3.79
N LEU A 23 20.65 -4.16 -3.66
CA LEU A 23 20.28 -5.45 -4.22
C LEU A 23 19.40 -5.30 -5.45
N HIS A 24 19.57 -6.18 -6.41
CA HIS A 24 18.63 -6.39 -7.50
C HIS A 24 18.09 -7.82 -7.44
N LEU A 25 16.83 -7.97 -7.03
CA LEU A 25 16.09 -9.22 -6.99
C LEU A 25 15.29 -9.34 -8.28
N ARG A 26 15.54 -10.37 -9.06
CA ARG A 26 14.84 -10.59 -10.33
C ARG A 26 14.33 -12.02 -10.46
N ASP A 27 13.10 -12.18 -10.94
CA ASP A 27 12.46 -13.48 -11.14
C ASP A 27 12.51 -14.39 -9.88
N CYS A 28 12.53 -13.77 -8.68
CA CYS A 28 12.59 -14.47 -7.40
C CYS A 28 11.19 -14.79 -6.87
N THR A 29 11.10 -15.88 -6.09
CA THR A 29 9.88 -16.25 -5.39
C THR A 29 10.11 -16.26 -3.88
N PHE A 30 9.21 -15.61 -3.15
CA PHE A 30 9.15 -15.63 -1.69
C PHE A 30 7.88 -16.39 -1.27
N ASP A 31 8.03 -17.55 -0.66
CA ASP A 31 6.94 -18.42 -0.25
C ASP A 31 7.00 -18.68 1.26
N ASN A 32 5.95 -18.28 1.96
CA ASN A 32 5.86 -18.37 3.41
C ASN A 32 7.06 -17.69 4.11
N CYS A 33 7.35 -16.44 3.71
CA CYS A 33 8.45 -15.65 4.25
C CYS A 33 7.95 -14.50 5.12
N GLY A 34 8.82 -14.02 6.00
CA GLY A 34 8.53 -12.86 6.86
C GLY A 34 9.71 -11.88 6.89
N LEU A 35 9.44 -10.60 6.62
CA LEU A 35 10.44 -9.55 6.72
C LEU A 35 10.21 -8.72 7.98
N SER A 36 11.31 -8.41 8.70
CA SER A 36 11.31 -7.53 9.88
C SER A 36 10.37 -7.99 10.99
N MET A 37 10.45 -9.25 11.41
CA MET A 37 9.59 -9.85 12.44
C MET A 37 9.93 -9.30 13.84
N VAL A 38 9.70 -8.00 14.05
CA VAL A 38 10.17 -7.25 15.21
C VAL A 38 9.07 -6.87 16.19
N LYS A 39 9.50 -6.59 17.44
CA LYS A 39 8.66 -6.11 18.53
C LYS A 39 9.05 -4.69 19.01
N SER A 40 9.96 -4.00 18.31
CA SER A 40 10.45 -2.68 18.72
C SER A 40 10.86 -1.85 17.51
N PRO A 41 10.56 -0.52 17.47
CA PRO A 41 10.94 0.35 16.37
C PRO A 41 12.47 0.41 16.17
N ALA A 42 13.25 0.34 17.24
CA ALA A 42 14.71 0.37 17.17
C ALA A 42 15.32 -0.85 16.42
N ARG A 43 14.53 -1.93 16.26
CA ARG A 43 14.97 -3.16 15.60
C ARG A 43 14.32 -3.38 14.22
N MET A 44 13.62 -2.39 13.68
CA MET A 44 13.09 -2.50 12.31
C MET A 44 14.22 -2.74 11.32
N SER A 45 14.00 -3.70 10.43
CA SER A 45 14.91 -3.91 9.29
C SER A 45 14.79 -2.76 8.30
N ARG A 46 15.85 -2.54 7.53
CA ARG A 46 15.91 -1.49 6.51
C ARG A 46 16.23 -2.08 5.16
N VAL A 47 15.47 -1.65 4.15
CA VAL A 47 15.65 -2.01 2.74
C VAL A 47 15.96 -0.70 1.99
N GLN A 48 17.16 -0.59 1.43
CA GLN A 48 17.65 0.64 0.83
C GLN A 48 18.35 0.41 -0.51
N GLY A 49 18.00 1.20 -1.54
CA GLY A 49 18.61 1.09 -2.85
C GLY A 49 18.34 -0.27 -3.51
N VAL A 50 17.14 -0.84 -3.29
CA VAL A 50 16.80 -2.19 -3.75
C VAL A 50 15.83 -2.12 -4.93
N THR A 51 16.13 -2.92 -5.95
CA THR A 51 15.21 -3.16 -7.07
C THR A 51 14.65 -4.57 -6.98
N VAL A 52 13.32 -4.68 -7.05
CA VAL A 52 12.58 -5.95 -7.11
C VAL A 52 11.84 -5.99 -8.43
N SER A 53 12.20 -6.91 -9.32
CA SER A 53 11.58 -7.00 -10.64
C SER A 53 11.11 -8.42 -10.96
N LYS A 54 9.89 -8.54 -11.51
CA LYS A 54 9.27 -9.80 -11.91
C LYS A 54 9.23 -10.87 -10.82
N CYS A 55 9.17 -10.43 -9.57
CA CYS A 55 9.17 -11.32 -8.42
C CYS A 55 7.76 -11.76 -8.04
N ARG A 56 7.67 -12.84 -7.27
CA ARG A 56 6.45 -13.40 -6.73
C ARG A 56 6.53 -13.52 -5.21
N VAL A 57 5.46 -13.09 -4.55
CA VAL A 57 5.32 -13.23 -3.09
C VAL A 57 4.05 -14.02 -2.80
N ALA A 58 4.16 -15.13 -2.07
CA ALA A 58 3.05 -15.98 -1.67
C ALA A 58 3.08 -16.23 -0.16
N ASN A 59 1.92 -16.21 0.49
CA ASN A 59 1.75 -16.56 1.90
C ASN A 59 2.75 -15.85 2.84
N SER A 60 3.17 -14.64 2.49
CA SER A 60 4.24 -13.92 3.17
C SER A 60 3.72 -12.59 3.73
N GLU A 61 4.42 -12.07 4.74
CA GLU A 61 4.06 -10.78 5.36
C GLU A 61 5.30 -9.94 5.64
N ILE A 62 5.09 -8.64 5.72
CA ILE A 62 6.09 -7.68 6.15
C ILE A 62 5.60 -7.05 7.45
N LYS A 63 6.37 -7.16 8.51
CA LYS A 63 6.20 -6.44 9.77
C LYS A 63 6.85 -5.06 9.67
N PRO A 64 6.83 -4.22 10.70
CA PRO A 64 7.39 -2.87 10.61
C PRO A 64 8.83 -2.86 10.07
N CYS A 65 8.98 -2.26 8.89
CA CYS A 65 10.22 -2.17 8.13
C CYS A 65 10.36 -0.77 7.53
N VAL A 66 11.58 -0.31 7.31
CA VAL A 66 11.84 0.96 6.62
C VAL A 66 12.31 0.68 5.20
N PHE A 67 11.62 1.27 4.22
CA PHE A 67 11.96 1.17 2.81
C PHE A 67 12.39 2.54 2.28
N GLU A 68 13.60 2.62 1.72
CA GLU A 68 14.17 3.85 1.18
C GLU A 68 14.79 3.59 -0.20
N ASP A 69 14.47 4.42 -1.19
CA ASP A 69 15.01 4.31 -2.54
C ASP A 69 14.79 2.91 -3.16
N VAL A 70 13.54 2.43 -3.13
CA VAL A 70 13.18 1.09 -3.59
C VAL A 70 12.32 1.17 -4.85
N LEU A 71 12.68 0.38 -5.86
CA LEU A 71 11.85 0.16 -7.05
C LEU A 71 11.26 -1.25 -7.00
N VAL A 72 9.94 -1.33 -7.13
CA VAL A 72 9.22 -2.62 -7.29
C VAL A 72 8.51 -2.61 -8.62
N GLU A 73 8.89 -3.51 -9.50
CA GLU A 73 8.36 -3.63 -10.85
C GLU A 73 7.85 -5.06 -11.11
N ASP A 74 6.61 -5.17 -11.60
CA ASP A 74 5.98 -6.47 -11.91
C ASP A 74 6.01 -7.47 -10.74
N LEU A 75 5.42 -7.08 -9.60
CA LEU A 75 5.31 -7.94 -8.42
C LEU A 75 3.99 -8.71 -8.40
N ALA A 76 4.05 -10.03 -8.49
CA ALA A 76 2.89 -10.89 -8.29
C ALA A 76 2.72 -11.22 -6.79
N THR A 77 1.48 -11.13 -6.28
CA THR A 77 1.15 -11.53 -4.90
C THR A 77 0.08 -12.63 -4.90
N ASN A 78 0.13 -13.55 -3.93
CA ASN A 78 -0.84 -14.62 -3.78
C ASN A 78 -1.11 -14.94 -2.29
N PRO A 79 -2.33 -14.71 -1.78
CA PRO A 79 -3.42 -13.97 -2.45
C PRO A 79 -3.23 -12.46 -2.36
N ILE A 80 -2.51 -11.99 -1.33
CA ILE A 80 -2.30 -10.59 -0.99
C ILE A 80 -1.01 -10.46 -0.17
N LEU A 81 -0.25 -9.38 -0.37
CA LEU A 81 0.87 -9.05 0.51
C LEU A 81 0.41 -8.09 1.60
N LEU A 82 0.53 -8.53 2.83
CA LEU A 82 0.24 -7.73 4.02
C LEU A 82 1.52 -7.05 4.50
N VAL A 83 1.45 -5.72 4.62
CA VAL A 83 2.56 -4.88 5.10
C VAL A 83 2.05 -4.10 6.31
N TRP A 84 2.65 -4.34 7.47
CA TRP A 84 2.21 -3.79 8.75
C TRP A 84 3.17 -2.74 9.28
N GLY A 85 2.69 -1.54 9.59
CA GLY A 85 3.43 -0.49 10.29
C GLY A 85 4.75 -0.07 9.62
N SER A 86 4.91 -0.36 8.33
CA SER A 86 6.12 -0.03 7.59
C SER A 86 6.14 1.42 7.13
N MET A 87 7.33 1.96 6.92
CA MET A 87 7.58 3.33 6.51
C MET A 87 8.28 3.36 5.16
N PHE A 88 7.92 4.31 4.32
CA PHE A 88 8.35 4.40 2.93
C PHE A 88 8.92 5.80 2.64
N ARG A 89 10.07 5.84 2.00
CA ARG A 89 10.70 7.04 1.44
C ARG A 89 11.24 6.72 0.07
N ARG A 90 10.74 7.43 -0.94
CA ARG A 90 11.12 7.26 -2.35
C ARG A 90 10.99 5.81 -2.83
N VAL A 91 9.81 5.22 -2.57
CA VAL A 91 9.46 3.87 -3.03
C VAL A 91 8.56 3.96 -4.24
N LYS A 92 8.99 3.43 -5.38
CA LYS A 92 8.20 3.40 -6.62
C LYS A 92 7.65 2.00 -6.88
N LEU A 93 6.35 1.93 -7.18
CA LEU A 93 5.69 0.75 -7.71
C LEU A 93 5.37 0.98 -9.19
N ALA A 94 5.78 0.06 -10.06
CA ALA A 94 5.58 0.16 -11.50
C ALA A 94 5.15 -1.16 -12.13
N GLY A 95 4.55 -1.11 -13.31
CA GLY A 95 4.12 -2.31 -14.03
C GLY A 95 2.96 -3.03 -13.37
N LYS A 96 2.88 -4.34 -13.49
CA LYS A 96 1.82 -5.16 -12.90
C LYS A 96 2.10 -5.44 -11.43
N ILE A 97 1.28 -4.91 -10.55
CA ILE A 97 1.42 -5.09 -9.09
C ILE A 97 0.20 -5.88 -8.57
N GLY A 98 0.46 -6.94 -7.84
CA GLY A 98 -0.56 -7.75 -7.17
C GLY A 98 -1.36 -6.97 -6.12
N LYS A 99 -2.11 -7.68 -5.28
CA LYS A 99 -2.87 -7.05 -4.19
C LYS A 99 -1.94 -6.72 -3.03
N LEU A 100 -1.97 -5.47 -2.58
CA LEU A 100 -1.21 -4.97 -1.45
C LEU A 100 -2.13 -4.37 -0.38
N ASN A 101 -1.89 -4.70 0.89
CA ASN A 101 -2.46 -3.99 2.01
C ASN A 101 -1.32 -3.38 2.84
N LEU A 102 -1.19 -2.08 2.76
CA LEU A 102 -0.34 -1.29 3.65
C LEU A 102 -1.20 -0.89 4.85
N ASN A 103 -0.91 -1.43 6.01
CA ASN A 103 -1.72 -1.26 7.20
C ASN A 103 -0.92 -0.60 8.31
N LEU A 104 -1.62 0.11 9.19
CA LEU A 104 -1.07 0.48 10.49
C LEU A 104 -0.74 -0.78 11.29
N LEU A 105 0.15 -0.65 12.26
CA LEU A 105 0.45 -1.75 13.18
C LEU A 105 -0.76 -1.93 14.12
N PRO A 106 -1.50 -3.06 14.04
CA PRO A 106 -2.68 -3.24 14.84
C PRO A 106 -2.33 -3.61 16.29
N THR A 107 -3.21 -3.24 17.21
CA THR A 107 -3.12 -3.63 18.63
C THR A 107 -3.07 -5.14 18.83
N ALA A 108 -3.62 -5.93 17.90
CA ALA A 108 -3.54 -7.38 17.94
C ALA A 108 -2.10 -7.93 17.83
N PHE A 109 -1.18 -7.19 17.20
CA PHE A 109 0.23 -7.57 17.11
C PHE A 109 1.10 -6.96 18.19
N CYS A 110 0.65 -5.87 18.79
CA CYS A 110 1.32 -5.18 19.86
C CYS A 110 0.27 -4.67 20.86
N THR A 111 0.12 -5.40 21.96
CA THR A 111 -0.83 -5.05 23.03
C THR A 111 -0.25 -4.01 24.00
N ASP A 112 1.03 -3.75 23.93
CA ASP A 112 1.72 -2.74 24.74
C ASP A 112 1.49 -1.34 24.15
N ALA A 113 0.68 -0.54 24.80
CA ALA A 113 0.33 0.81 24.37
C ALA A 113 1.57 1.73 24.28
N THR A 114 2.56 1.55 25.17
CA THR A 114 3.81 2.32 25.16
C THR A 114 4.61 2.01 23.89
N LEU A 115 4.68 0.75 23.53
CA LEU A 115 5.39 0.31 22.34
C LEU A 115 4.67 0.75 21.05
N LEU A 116 3.34 0.70 21.01
CA LEU A 116 2.56 1.28 19.91
C LEU A 116 2.82 2.77 19.75
N ALA A 117 2.84 3.52 20.84
CA ALA A 117 3.16 4.95 20.82
C ALA A 117 4.59 5.22 20.30
N GLN A 118 5.56 4.36 20.62
CA GLN A 118 6.92 4.46 20.07
C GLN A 118 6.96 4.21 18.55
N PHE A 119 6.21 3.24 18.03
CA PHE A 119 6.10 3.03 16.58
C PHE A 119 5.45 4.22 15.89
N GLU A 120 4.41 4.79 16.49
CA GLU A 120 3.72 5.96 15.97
C GLU A 120 4.62 7.21 15.96
N ALA A 121 5.34 7.46 17.05
CA ALA A 121 6.31 8.55 17.13
C ALA A 121 7.44 8.39 16.08
N ALA A 122 7.97 7.18 15.92
CA ALA A 122 8.98 6.89 14.91
C ALA A 122 8.46 7.12 13.48
N ARG A 123 7.20 6.74 13.20
CA ARG A 123 6.53 6.95 11.91
C ARG A 123 6.33 8.43 11.64
N THR A 124 5.86 9.19 12.62
CA THR A 124 5.62 10.62 12.51
C THR A 124 6.93 11.37 12.22
N ALA A 125 7.99 11.08 12.99
CA ALA A 125 9.32 11.68 12.78
C ALA A 125 9.88 11.33 11.38
N PHE A 126 9.72 10.10 10.93
CA PHE A 126 10.19 9.65 9.62
C PHE A 126 9.52 10.41 8.48
N TYR A 127 8.18 10.57 8.54
CA TYR A 127 7.46 11.26 7.47
C TYR A 127 7.61 12.77 7.52
N ALA A 128 7.95 13.37 8.66
CA ALA A 128 8.25 14.80 8.75
C ALA A 128 9.47 15.20 7.91
N GLU A 129 10.40 14.27 7.66
CA GLU A 129 11.61 14.47 6.86
C GLU A 129 11.52 13.85 5.45
N THR A 130 10.34 13.35 5.06
CA THR A 130 10.16 12.63 3.80
C THR A 130 9.58 13.58 2.75
N ASP A 131 10.27 13.73 1.62
CA ASP A 131 9.86 14.54 0.47
C ASP A 131 8.71 13.90 -0.30
N TRP A 132 8.76 12.59 -0.54
CA TRP A 132 7.68 11.75 -1.02
C TRP A 132 7.87 10.31 -0.53
N ALA A 133 6.76 9.63 -0.26
CA ALA A 133 6.78 8.29 0.31
C ALA A 133 6.65 7.20 -0.76
N LEU A 134 5.56 7.26 -1.50
CA LEU A 134 5.22 6.27 -2.53
C LEU A 134 4.98 6.96 -3.87
N ASP A 135 5.44 6.33 -4.94
CA ASP A 135 5.04 6.65 -6.31
C ASP A 135 4.35 5.43 -6.91
N ILE A 136 3.04 5.56 -7.12
CA ILE A 136 2.19 4.52 -7.69
C ILE A 136 1.63 4.91 -9.05
N SER A 137 2.07 6.04 -9.61
CA SER A 137 1.52 6.63 -10.83
C SER A 137 1.61 5.70 -12.05
N GLU A 138 2.62 4.83 -12.10
CA GLU A 138 2.83 3.86 -13.18
C GLU A 138 2.39 2.44 -12.80
N ALA A 139 1.78 2.25 -11.63
CA ALA A 139 1.40 0.93 -11.13
C ALA A 139 0.05 0.49 -11.70
N ARG A 140 0.02 -0.70 -12.30
CA ARG A 140 -1.20 -1.41 -12.70
C ARG A 140 -1.60 -2.37 -11.58
N LEU A 141 -2.19 -1.81 -10.53
CA LEU A 141 -2.56 -2.53 -9.32
C LEU A 141 -3.69 -3.53 -9.56
N LEU A 142 -3.64 -4.70 -8.90
CA LEU A 142 -4.80 -5.58 -8.71
C LEU A 142 -5.69 -5.13 -7.54
N GLY A 143 -5.16 -4.33 -6.65
CA GLY A 143 -5.81 -3.69 -5.52
C GLY A 143 -4.79 -3.14 -4.55
N LEU A 144 -5.10 -2.00 -3.96
CA LEU A 144 -4.29 -1.35 -2.94
C LEU A 144 -5.19 -0.84 -1.82
N ARG A 145 -4.90 -1.24 -0.59
CA ARG A 145 -5.33 -0.55 0.61
C ARG A 145 -4.10 0.14 1.20
N CYS A 146 -4.22 1.43 1.50
CA CYS A 146 -3.12 2.22 2.00
C CYS A 146 -3.52 2.95 3.27
N GLU A 147 -2.97 2.52 4.39
CA GLU A 147 -3.11 3.15 5.70
C GLU A 147 -1.72 3.44 6.29
N GLY A 148 -1.62 4.48 7.10
CA GLY A 148 -0.37 4.83 7.77
C GLY A 148 0.69 5.53 6.92
N VAL A 149 0.41 5.78 5.64
CA VAL A 149 1.22 6.63 4.76
C VAL A 149 0.48 7.94 4.55
N PRO A 150 1.08 9.11 4.82
CA PRO A 150 0.44 10.40 4.55
C PRO A 150 0.12 10.54 3.05
N LEU A 151 -1.15 10.76 2.71
CA LEU A 151 -1.59 10.69 1.31
C LEU A 151 -1.03 11.82 0.45
N HIS A 152 -0.66 12.97 1.03
CA HIS A 152 0.00 14.07 0.33
C HIS A 152 1.44 13.72 -0.11
N LEU A 153 2.06 12.69 0.47
CA LEU A 153 3.36 12.17 0.09
C LEU A 153 3.28 11.06 -0.98
N ILE A 154 2.07 10.77 -1.50
CA ILE A 154 1.87 9.74 -2.52
C ILE A 154 1.75 10.39 -3.89
N ARG A 155 2.67 10.05 -4.79
CA ARG A 155 2.59 10.37 -6.22
C ARG A 155 1.66 9.37 -6.90
N ARG A 156 0.69 9.87 -7.66
CA ARG A 156 -0.40 9.06 -8.20
C ARG A 156 -0.82 9.52 -9.61
N ASP A 157 -1.45 8.64 -10.34
CA ASP A 157 -2.17 8.97 -11.56
C ASP A 157 -3.58 9.47 -11.20
N PRO A 158 -3.91 10.76 -11.39
CA PRO A 158 -5.21 11.30 -11.01
C PRO A 158 -6.37 10.73 -11.82
N ALA A 159 -6.12 10.07 -12.95
CA ALA A 159 -7.18 9.45 -13.74
C ALA A 159 -7.73 8.18 -13.09
N SER A 160 -6.89 7.44 -12.37
CA SER A 160 -7.21 6.12 -11.80
C SER A 160 -7.00 6.00 -10.29
N GLN A 161 -6.42 7.04 -9.65
CA GLN A 161 -6.01 7.02 -8.26
C GLN A 161 -6.36 8.37 -7.61
N VAL A 162 -7.34 8.37 -6.71
CA VAL A 162 -7.90 9.61 -6.15
C VAL A 162 -7.95 9.56 -4.64
N ILE A 163 -7.95 10.73 -4.02
CA ILE A 163 -8.12 10.88 -2.56
C ILE A 163 -9.54 11.33 -2.29
N LEU A 164 -10.20 10.61 -1.39
CA LEU A 164 -11.45 11.02 -0.76
C LEU A 164 -11.14 11.63 0.60
N ASP A 165 -11.78 12.76 0.91
CA ASP A 165 -11.55 13.51 2.15
C ASP A 165 -12.90 13.89 2.76
N LYS A 166 -13.21 13.33 3.94
CA LYS A 166 -14.44 13.60 4.68
C LYS A 166 -14.54 15.04 5.21
N GLN A 167 -13.40 15.70 5.41
CA GLN A 167 -13.35 17.11 5.79
C GLN A 167 -13.34 18.04 4.57
N GLY A 168 -13.20 17.49 3.39
CA GLY A 168 -13.17 18.20 2.12
C GLY A 168 -14.42 17.97 1.28
N ALA A 169 -14.21 17.53 0.04
CA ALA A 169 -15.28 17.41 -0.95
C ALA A 169 -16.16 16.15 -0.83
N TYR A 170 -15.73 15.12 -0.08
CA TYR A 170 -16.47 13.86 0.02
C TYR A 170 -17.50 13.88 1.15
N PRO A 171 -18.81 13.94 0.84
CA PRO A 171 -19.86 14.08 1.86
C PRO A 171 -20.30 12.75 2.51
N GLY A 172 -19.74 11.62 2.09
CA GLY A 172 -20.11 10.27 2.49
C GLY A 172 -20.92 9.52 1.44
N SER A 173 -20.92 8.19 1.54
CA SER A 173 -21.62 7.29 0.62
C SER A 173 -23.16 7.46 0.65
N ALA A 174 -23.71 7.97 1.76
CA ALA A 174 -25.13 8.26 1.89
C ALA A 174 -25.62 9.38 0.95
N ALA A 175 -24.70 10.21 0.43
CA ALA A 175 -25.04 11.24 -0.57
C ALA A 175 -25.09 10.67 -2.01
N LEU A 176 -24.73 9.42 -2.22
CA LEU A 176 -24.80 8.73 -3.50
C LEU A 176 -26.20 8.12 -3.67
N ASP A 177 -26.78 8.27 -4.86
CA ASP A 177 -28.10 7.75 -5.13
C ASP A 177 -28.10 6.22 -5.41
N ALA A 178 -29.31 5.65 -5.49
CA ALA A 178 -29.48 4.24 -5.80
C ALA A 178 -28.96 3.86 -7.20
N ALA A 179 -28.91 4.82 -8.14
CA ALA A 179 -28.37 4.57 -9.47
C ALA A 179 -26.85 4.36 -9.42
N PHE A 180 -26.14 5.18 -8.63
CA PHE A 180 -24.70 4.98 -8.38
C PHE A 180 -24.42 3.63 -7.73
N ALA A 181 -25.14 3.29 -6.65
CA ALA A 181 -24.99 2.02 -5.95
C ALA A 181 -25.20 0.80 -6.85
N LYS A 182 -26.20 0.90 -7.77
CA LYS A 182 -26.50 -0.15 -8.74
C LYS A 182 -25.45 -0.24 -9.85
N ALA A 183 -24.93 0.90 -10.33
CA ALA A 183 -23.95 0.95 -11.41
C ALA A 183 -22.54 0.54 -10.94
N PHE A 184 -22.19 0.85 -9.68
CA PHE A 184 -20.85 0.69 -9.12
C PHE A 184 -20.87 -0.01 -7.75
N PRO A 185 -21.39 -1.26 -7.68
CA PRO A 185 -21.63 -1.93 -6.38
C PRO A 185 -20.36 -2.19 -5.60
N VAL A 186 -19.24 -2.50 -6.26
CA VAL A 186 -17.95 -2.74 -5.60
C VAL A 186 -17.41 -1.45 -5.00
N THR A 187 -17.36 -0.39 -5.80
CA THR A 187 -16.89 0.93 -5.33
C THR A 187 -17.80 1.47 -4.23
N HIS A 188 -19.12 1.36 -4.37
CA HIS A 188 -20.07 1.78 -3.33
C HIS A 188 -19.82 1.07 -1.98
N SER A 189 -19.59 -0.25 -1.99
CA SER A 189 -19.25 -1.01 -0.78
C SER A 189 -17.92 -0.56 -0.15
N VAL A 190 -16.93 -0.21 -0.96
CA VAL A 190 -15.65 0.35 -0.46
C VAL A 190 -15.88 1.70 0.22
N LEU A 191 -16.73 2.56 -0.35
CA LEU A 191 -17.09 3.87 0.21
C LEU A 191 -17.84 3.73 1.53
N GLN A 192 -18.83 2.83 1.62
CA GLN A 192 -19.50 2.52 2.89
C GLN A 192 -18.51 2.07 3.97
N GLY A 193 -17.62 1.14 3.63
CA GLY A 193 -16.58 0.72 4.57
C GLY A 193 -15.56 1.83 4.91
N PHE A 194 -15.40 2.85 4.10
CA PHE A 194 -14.63 4.06 4.46
C PHE A 194 -15.40 4.92 5.46
N ASP A 195 -16.70 5.12 5.26
CA ASP A 195 -17.53 5.94 6.15
C ASP A 195 -17.59 5.39 7.58
N GLU A 196 -17.56 4.07 7.74
CA GLU A 196 -17.57 3.38 9.04
C GLU A 196 -16.25 3.51 9.83
N ARG A 197 -15.18 4.01 9.21
CA ARG A 197 -13.86 4.14 9.84
C ARG A 197 -13.62 5.57 10.31
N ASP A 198 -12.78 5.72 11.37
CA ASP A 198 -12.30 7.02 11.86
C ASP A 198 -11.35 7.74 10.90
N ALA A 199 -10.90 7.06 9.83
CA ALA A 199 -10.02 7.66 8.84
C ALA A 199 -10.70 8.85 8.15
N GLN A 200 -10.03 9.99 8.15
CA GLN A 200 -10.53 11.21 7.50
C GLN A 200 -10.33 11.19 5.99
N GLN A 201 -9.28 10.51 5.55
CA GLN A 201 -8.92 10.43 4.13
C GLN A 201 -8.74 8.97 3.70
N MET A 202 -9.03 8.67 2.44
CA MET A 202 -8.81 7.39 1.82
C MET A 202 -8.23 7.55 0.41
N LEU A 203 -7.23 6.76 0.09
CA LEU A 203 -6.78 6.55 -1.29
C LEU A 203 -7.70 5.51 -1.96
N LEU A 204 -8.45 5.93 -2.96
CA LEU A 204 -9.25 5.06 -3.82
C LEU A 204 -8.49 4.83 -5.13
N THR A 205 -8.28 3.58 -5.50
CA THR A 205 -7.55 3.21 -6.73
C THR A 205 -8.37 2.29 -7.60
N ALA A 206 -8.44 2.55 -8.90
CA ALA A 206 -8.94 1.58 -9.85
C ALA A 206 -7.94 0.43 -10.04
N SER A 207 -8.44 -0.79 -10.05
CA SER A 207 -7.64 -2.01 -10.21
C SER A 207 -7.24 -2.21 -11.67
N LEU A 208 -6.28 -1.41 -12.17
CA LEU A 208 -5.86 -1.43 -13.59
C LEU A 208 -5.30 -2.79 -14.04
N GLY A 209 -4.83 -3.63 -13.11
CA GLY A 209 -4.38 -4.99 -13.36
C GLY A 209 -5.49 -6.04 -13.37
N ALA A 210 -6.73 -5.67 -13.00
CA ALA A 210 -7.87 -6.57 -12.94
C ALA A 210 -8.48 -6.87 -14.34
N PRO A 211 -9.37 -7.87 -14.46
CA PRO A 211 -10.13 -8.09 -15.67
C PRO A 211 -10.89 -6.84 -16.13
N LYS A 212 -11.09 -6.73 -17.46
CA LYS A 212 -11.62 -5.52 -18.10
C LYS A 212 -12.90 -5.00 -17.45
N ALA A 213 -13.88 -5.86 -17.17
CA ALA A 213 -15.17 -5.46 -16.62
C ALA A 213 -15.02 -4.75 -15.26
N ARG A 214 -14.19 -5.28 -14.37
CA ARG A 214 -13.92 -4.67 -13.05
C ARG A 214 -13.15 -3.36 -13.18
N ARG A 215 -12.10 -3.36 -13.99
CA ARG A 215 -11.31 -2.15 -14.24
C ARG A 215 -12.16 -1.01 -14.78
N ASP A 216 -13.00 -1.30 -15.79
CA ASP A 216 -13.83 -0.29 -16.46
C ASP A 216 -14.93 0.23 -15.50
N GLU A 217 -15.50 -0.63 -14.64
CA GLU A 217 -16.43 -0.24 -13.58
C GLU A 217 -15.78 0.71 -12.58
N GLU A 218 -14.60 0.37 -12.03
CA GLU A 218 -13.92 1.19 -11.04
C GLU A 218 -13.44 2.54 -11.62
N LEU A 219 -13.00 2.57 -12.88
CA LEU A 219 -12.68 3.83 -13.57
C LEU A 219 -13.90 4.71 -13.81
N ALA A 220 -15.02 4.11 -14.21
CA ALA A 220 -16.28 4.82 -14.40
C ALA A 220 -16.83 5.37 -13.07
N ALA A 221 -16.67 4.63 -11.97
CA ALA A 221 -17.03 5.09 -10.64
C ALA A 221 -16.20 6.31 -10.20
N ILE A 222 -14.88 6.30 -10.42
CA ILE A 222 -14.00 7.45 -10.15
C ILE A 222 -14.42 8.66 -11.00
N ALA A 223 -14.75 8.46 -12.28
CA ALA A 223 -15.24 9.53 -13.14
C ALA A 223 -16.58 10.11 -12.66
N ALA A 224 -17.51 9.25 -12.21
CA ALA A 224 -18.79 9.68 -11.63
C ALA A 224 -18.58 10.49 -10.33
N LEU A 225 -17.73 10.03 -9.41
CA LEU A 225 -17.40 10.77 -8.19
C LEU A 225 -16.79 12.14 -8.50
N ARG A 226 -15.95 12.24 -9.54
CA ARG A 226 -15.39 13.51 -10.01
C ARG A 226 -16.47 14.45 -10.55
N SER A 227 -17.40 13.92 -11.34
CA SER A 227 -18.52 14.70 -11.89
C SER A 227 -19.48 15.22 -10.82
N LEU A 228 -19.58 14.49 -9.70
CA LEU A 228 -20.35 14.92 -8.52
C LEU A 228 -19.61 15.96 -7.67
N GLY A 229 -18.34 16.26 -7.97
CA GLY A 229 -17.53 17.17 -7.17
C GLY A 229 -17.00 16.57 -5.85
N PHE A 230 -17.03 15.25 -5.70
CA PHE A 230 -16.64 14.54 -4.47
C PHE A 230 -15.12 14.29 -4.35
N LEU A 231 -14.36 14.70 -5.35
CA LEU A 231 -12.90 14.58 -5.38
C LEU A 231 -12.28 15.97 -5.35
N GLN A 232 -11.20 16.12 -4.57
CA GLN A 232 -10.38 17.32 -4.63
C GLN A 232 -9.65 17.37 -5.98
N ALA A 233 -9.51 18.57 -6.52
CA ALA A 233 -8.78 18.84 -7.76
C ALA A 233 -7.29 18.53 -7.64
#